data_f53bac90a407806134430315c04787d8
#
_entry.id   f53bac90a407806134430315c04787d8
#
_cell.length_a   1.000
_cell.length_b   1.000
_cell.length_c   1.000
_cell.angle_alpha   90.00
_cell.angle_beta   90.00
_cell.angle_gamma   90.00
#
_symmetry.space_group_name_H-M   'P 1'
#
loop_
_entity.id
_entity.type
_entity.pdbx_description
1 polymer ?
#
loop_
_entity_poly.entity_id
_entity_poly.type
_entity_poly.pdbx_seq_one_letter_code
_entity_poly.pdbx_strand_id
1 'polypeptide(L)'
;MNLTDMSKIAMSTSRARGKFYADLPDNVELFFKDLAGEVIEATTAGIRYHDSNRTQGKDELAGELADVIITTMVIAARYDIDLEEAVTDKLAYNIERDDRKDCY
;
A
#
# COMPACT_ATOMS: atom_id res chain seq x y z
N MET A 1 5.44 -5.10 -15.87
CA MET A 1 5.16 -3.77 -15.30
C MET A 1 5.81 -3.69 -13.91
N ASN A 2 6.56 -2.64 -13.64
CA ASN A 2 7.22 -2.47 -12.34
C ASN A 2 6.40 -1.56 -11.41
N LEU A 3 6.83 -1.45 -10.15
CA LEU A 3 6.12 -0.64 -9.16
C LEU A 3 6.03 0.84 -9.54
N THR A 4 7.06 1.38 -10.16
CA THR A 4 7.08 2.78 -10.57
C THR A 4 6.02 3.06 -11.64
N ASP A 5 5.92 2.18 -12.64
CA ASP A 5 4.91 2.31 -13.68
C ASP A 5 3.50 2.11 -13.12
N MET A 6 3.34 1.13 -12.23
CA MET A 6 2.06 0.90 -11.55
C MET A 6 1.64 2.10 -10.71
N SER A 7 2.60 2.77 -10.06
CA SER A 7 2.33 3.97 -9.26
C SER A 7 1.78 5.11 -10.11
N LYS A 8 2.31 5.29 -11.33
CA LYS A 8 1.81 6.30 -12.26
C LYS A 8 0.38 6.00 -12.70
N ILE A 9 0.10 4.73 -12.97
CA ILE A 9 -1.26 4.29 -13.32
C ILE A 9 -2.21 4.51 -12.14
N ALA A 10 -1.78 4.17 -10.93
CA ALA A 10 -2.59 4.35 -9.73
C ALA A 10 -2.93 5.83 -9.50
N MET A 11 -1.96 6.72 -9.68
CA MET A 11 -2.19 8.16 -9.56
C MET A 11 -3.18 8.66 -10.61
N SER A 12 -2.98 8.26 -11.86
CA SER A 12 -3.86 8.65 -12.96
C SER A 12 -5.30 8.17 -12.72
N THR A 13 -5.46 6.93 -12.27
CA THR A 13 -6.76 6.35 -11.95
C THR A 13 -7.43 7.09 -10.77
N SER A 14 -6.64 7.42 -9.75
CA SER A 14 -7.12 8.17 -8.59
C SER A 14 -7.68 9.53 -8.99
N ARG A 15 -6.97 10.25 -9.87
CA ARG A 15 -7.45 11.53 -10.41
C ARG A 15 -8.74 11.36 -11.21
N ALA A 16 -8.79 10.35 -12.07
CA ALA A 16 -9.97 10.09 -12.90
C ALA A 16 -11.19 9.74 -12.05
N ARG A 17 -11.01 9.19 -10.86
CA ARG A 17 -12.08 8.87 -9.93
C ARG A 17 -12.45 10.01 -8.99
N GLY A 18 -11.89 11.19 -9.22
CA GLY A 18 -12.23 12.39 -8.45
C GLY A 18 -11.55 12.52 -7.11
N LYS A 19 -10.46 11.82 -6.87
CA LYS A 19 -9.66 11.98 -5.65
C LYS A 19 -8.72 13.18 -5.80
N PHE A 20 -9.32 14.36 -5.90
CA PHE A 20 -8.60 15.59 -6.20
C PHE A 20 -7.57 15.99 -5.14
N TYR A 21 -7.74 15.54 -3.90
CA TYR A 21 -6.74 15.80 -2.87
C TYR A 21 -5.37 15.27 -3.25
N ALA A 22 -5.30 14.31 -4.18
CA ALA A 22 -4.03 13.78 -4.68
C ALA A 22 -3.19 14.85 -5.38
N ASP A 23 -3.82 15.91 -5.88
CA ASP A 23 -3.15 17.00 -6.59
C ASP A 23 -2.86 18.20 -5.71
N LEU A 24 -3.32 18.22 -4.46
CA LEU A 24 -3.17 19.34 -3.55
C LEU A 24 -1.88 19.24 -2.75
N PRO A 25 -1.03 20.30 -2.75
CA PRO A 25 0.29 20.23 -2.11
C PRO A 25 0.28 19.96 -0.62
N ASP A 26 -0.74 20.43 0.08
CA ASP A 26 -0.76 20.44 1.54
C ASP A 26 -1.69 19.40 2.16
N ASN A 27 -2.11 18.39 1.40
CA ASN A 27 -3.06 17.39 1.87
C ASN A 27 -2.40 16.11 2.40
N VAL A 28 -1.25 16.25 3.05
CA VAL A 28 -0.52 15.10 3.60
C VAL A 28 -1.38 14.30 4.59
N GLU A 29 -2.19 14.98 5.40
CA GLU A 29 -3.06 14.31 6.34
C GLU A 29 -4.10 13.43 5.66
N LEU A 30 -4.66 13.89 4.54
CA LEU A 30 -5.64 13.13 3.79
C LEU A 30 -5.03 11.87 3.17
N PHE A 31 -3.81 11.97 2.65
CA PHE A 31 -3.10 10.82 2.10
C PHE A 31 -2.91 9.73 3.16
N PHE A 32 -2.39 10.11 4.31
CA PHE A 32 -2.08 9.14 5.34
C PHE A 32 -3.31 8.66 6.10
N LYS A 33 -4.35 9.49 6.19
CA LYS A 33 -5.64 9.08 6.72
C LYS A 33 -6.28 8.03 5.81
N ASP A 34 -6.20 8.22 4.50
CA ASP A 34 -6.69 7.25 3.52
C ASP A 34 -5.93 5.93 3.64
N LEU A 35 -4.60 5.98 3.73
CA LEU A 35 -3.77 4.79 3.92
C LEU A 35 -4.13 4.05 5.22
N ALA A 36 -4.28 4.79 6.32
CA ALA A 36 -4.66 4.19 7.59
C ALA A 36 -6.02 3.49 7.50
N GLY A 37 -6.98 4.09 6.80
CA GLY A 37 -8.29 3.48 6.56
C GLY A 37 -8.18 2.16 5.80
N GLU A 38 -7.36 2.13 4.76
CA GLU A 38 -7.14 0.90 3.98
C GLU A 38 -6.48 -0.19 4.82
N VAL A 39 -5.55 0.18 5.70
CA VAL A 39 -4.91 -0.78 6.62
C VAL A 39 -5.93 -1.36 7.58
N ILE A 40 -6.85 -0.56 8.11
CA ILE A 40 -7.92 -1.03 9.00
C ILE A 40 -8.81 -2.02 8.26
N GLU A 41 -9.20 -1.72 7.03
CA GLU A 41 -10.03 -2.60 6.23
C GLU A 41 -9.33 -3.93 5.94
N ALA A 42 -8.04 -3.89 5.62
CA ALA A 42 -7.25 -5.10 5.40
C ALA A 42 -7.13 -5.92 6.68
N THR A 43 -6.95 -5.28 7.83
CA THR A 43 -6.88 -5.95 9.12
C THR A 43 -8.19 -6.66 9.43
N THR A 44 -9.32 -5.99 9.20
CA THR A 44 -10.65 -6.58 9.41
C THR A 44 -10.85 -7.81 8.52
N ALA A 45 -10.50 -7.70 7.24
CA ALA A 45 -10.63 -8.81 6.31
C ALA A 45 -9.69 -9.97 6.70
N GLY A 46 -8.49 -9.66 7.19
CA GLY A 46 -7.54 -10.66 7.66
C GLY A 46 -8.04 -11.42 8.87
N ILE A 47 -8.66 -10.73 9.81
CA ILE A 47 -9.25 -11.36 11.01
C ILE A 47 -10.39 -12.29 10.59
N ARG A 48 -11.28 -11.86 9.70
CA ARG A 48 -12.37 -12.70 9.20
C ARG A 48 -11.85 -13.98 8.55
N TYR A 49 -10.83 -13.84 7.71
CA TYR A 49 -10.25 -14.99 7.04
C TYR A 49 -9.63 -15.97 8.04
N HIS A 50 -8.87 -15.45 9.00
CA HIS A 50 -8.29 -16.26 10.06
C HIS A 50 -9.36 -16.98 10.89
N ASP A 51 -10.41 -16.26 11.30
CA ASP A 51 -11.48 -16.80 12.14
C ASP A 51 -12.33 -17.85 11.42
N SER A 52 -12.33 -17.83 10.10
CA SER A 52 -13.00 -18.86 9.29
C SER A 52 -12.16 -20.13 9.13
N ASN A 53 -11.02 -20.25 9.84
CA ASN A 53 -10.01 -21.30 9.64
C ASN A 53 -9.46 -21.31 8.22
N ARG A 54 -9.38 -20.10 7.61
CA ARG A 54 -8.86 -19.89 6.26
C ARG A 54 -9.69 -20.57 5.18
N THR A 55 -10.99 -20.66 5.39
CA THR A 55 -11.91 -21.27 4.43
C THR A 55 -12.72 -20.24 3.66
N GLN A 56 -12.88 -19.01 4.19
CA GLN A 56 -13.69 -17.97 3.57
C GLN A 56 -13.01 -16.61 3.66
N GLY A 57 -13.20 -15.80 2.62
CA GLY A 57 -12.74 -14.41 2.65
C GLY A 57 -11.34 -14.16 2.11
N LYS A 58 -10.71 -15.15 1.49
CA LYS A 58 -9.36 -14.98 0.92
C LYS A 58 -9.33 -13.91 -0.16
N ASP A 59 -10.34 -13.90 -1.05
CA ASP A 59 -10.40 -12.92 -2.13
C ASP A 59 -10.65 -11.51 -1.60
N GLU A 60 -11.49 -11.38 -0.57
CA GLU A 60 -11.69 -10.10 0.11
C GLU A 60 -10.39 -9.59 0.72
N LEU A 61 -9.67 -10.44 1.44
CA LEU A 61 -8.39 -10.08 2.03
C LEU A 61 -7.39 -9.66 0.96
N ALA A 62 -7.30 -10.41 -0.14
CA ALA A 62 -6.39 -10.08 -1.24
C ALA A 62 -6.72 -8.71 -1.83
N GLY A 63 -8.00 -8.40 -2.02
CA GLY A 63 -8.44 -7.10 -2.52
C GLY A 63 -8.09 -5.96 -1.57
N GLU A 64 -8.28 -6.16 -0.27
CA GLU A 64 -7.96 -5.14 0.72
C GLU A 64 -6.45 -4.91 0.84
N LEU A 65 -5.64 -5.96 0.75
CA LEU A 65 -4.20 -5.81 0.72
C LEU A 65 -3.74 -5.06 -0.54
N ALA A 66 -4.38 -5.35 -1.67
CA ALA A 66 -4.12 -4.62 -2.91
C ALA A 66 -4.43 -3.13 -2.76
N ASP A 67 -5.52 -2.79 -2.08
CA ASP A 67 -5.90 -1.39 -1.85
C ASP A 67 -4.86 -0.65 -0.99
N VAL A 68 -4.27 -1.30 0.00
CA VAL A 68 -3.17 -0.73 0.79
C VAL A 68 -1.99 -0.40 -0.12
N ILE A 69 -1.63 -1.33 -1.00
CA ILE A 69 -0.50 -1.14 -1.92
C ILE A 69 -0.81 -0.02 -2.92
N ILE A 70 -2.01 0.01 -3.49
CA ILE A 70 -2.42 1.04 -4.44
C ILE A 70 -2.39 2.42 -3.79
N THR A 71 -2.92 2.55 -2.58
CA THR A 71 -2.88 3.82 -1.85
C THR A 71 -1.44 4.27 -1.59
N THR A 72 -0.56 3.33 -1.23
CA THR A 72 0.86 3.60 -1.06
C THR A 72 1.49 4.09 -2.37
N MET A 73 1.14 3.46 -3.50
CA MET A 73 1.62 3.87 -4.82
C MET A 73 1.20 5.29 -5.18
N VAL A 74 -0.04 5.68 -4.86
CA VAL A 74 -0.54 7.04 -5.10
C VAL A 74 0.29 8.04 -4.29
N ILE A 75 0.53 7.74 -3.04
CA ILE A 75 1.35 8.60 -2.16
C ILE A 75 2.77 8.74 -2.73
N ALA A 76 3.39 7.63 -3.10
CA ALA A 76 4.74 7.65 -3.67
C ALA A 76 4.80 8.49 -4.95
N ALA A 77 3.82 8.33 -5.84
CA ALA A 77 3.76 9.11 -7.07
C ALA A 77 3.56 10.60 -6.78
N ARG A 78 2.75 10.93 -5.78
CA ARG A 78 2.51 12.32 -5.37
C ARG A 78 3.78 13.02 -4.91
N TYR A 79 4.64 12.30 -4.22
CA TYR A 79 5.90 12.83 -3.70
C TYR A 79 7.10 12.53 -4.58
N ASP A 80 6.86 12.05 -5.79
CA ASP A 80 7.91 11.74 -6.76
C ASP A 80 8.93 10.74 -6.21
N ILE A 81 8.46 9.76 -5.48
CA ILE A 81 9.28 8.69 -4.91
C ILE A 81 9.31 7.52 -5.88
N ASP A 82 10.51 7.04 -6.21
CA ASP A 82 10.67 5.78 -6.95
C ASP A 82 10.44 4.63 -5.97
N LEU A 83 9.22 4.14 -5.94
CA LEU A 83 8.81 3.11 -4.97
C LEU A 83 9.51 1.78 -5.22
N GLU A 84 9.78 1.43 -6.47
CA GLU A 84 10.48 0.20 -6.79
C GLU A 84 11.90 0.22 -6.22
N GLU A 85 12.61 1.32 -6.41
CA GLU A 85 13.95 1.50 -5.84
C GLU A 85 13.90 1.46 -4.32
N ALA A 86 12.97 2.17 -3.71
CA ALA A 86 12.84 2.21 -2.25
C ALA A 86 12.57 0.81 -1.68
N VAL A 87 11.68 0.04 -2.30
CA VAL A 87 11.38 -1.33 -1.86
C VAL A 87 12.59 -2.23 -2.06
N THR A 88 13.23 -2.15 -3.22
CA THR A 88 14.41 -2.97 -3.51
C THR A 88 15.54 -2.71 -2.51
N ASP A 89 15.82 -1.44 -2.22
CA ASP A 89 16.87 -1.06 -1.27
C ASP A 89 16.53 -1.53 0.14
N LYS A 90 15.28 -1.40 0.54
CA LYS A 90 14.85 -1.81 1.87
C LYS A 90 14.89 -3.33 2.03
N LEU A 91 14.54 -4.07 1.01
CA LEU A 91 14.64 -5.54 1.04
C LEU A 91 16.09 -5.97 1.20
N ALA A 92 17.02 -5.36 0.45
CA ALA A 92 18.44 -5.66 0.58
C ALA A 92 18.96 -5.35 1.97
N TYR A 93 18.59 -4.20 2.52
CA TYR A 93 18.94 -3.81 3.88
C TYR A 93 18.42 -4.83 4.91
N ASN A 94 17.17 -5.22 4.78
CA ASN A 94 16.56 -6.17 5.72
C ASN A 94 17.23 -7.56 5.68
N ILE A 95 17.66 -8.00 4.50
CA ILE A 95 18.35 -9.28 4.35
C ILE A 95 19.69 -9.27 5.09
N GLU A 96 20.41 -8.16 5.06
CA GLU A 96 21.75 -8.02 5.64
C GLU A 96 21.73 -7.77 7.16
N ARG A 97 20.58 -7.42 7.75
CA ARG A 97 20.50 -7.08 9.17
C ARG A 97 20.46 -8.34 10.04
N ASP A 98 21.53 -8.60 10.74
CA ASP A 98 21.60 -9.73 11.69
C ASP A 98 20.70 -9.54 12.91
N ASP A 99 20.53 -8.30 13.33
CA ASP A 99 19.73 -7.96 14.50
C ASP A 99 18.22 -8.19 14.31
N ARG A 100 17.81 -8.47 13.07
CA ARG A 100 16.40 -8.66 12.72
C ARG A 100 16.02 -10.07 12.38
N LYS A 101 16.94 -10.98 12.35
CA LYS A 101 16.66 -12.35 11.92
C LYS A 101 15.63 -13.08 12.79
N ASP A 102 15.45 -12.65 14.02
CA ASP A 102 14.47 -13.22 14.93
C ASP A 102 13.14 -12.45 14.94
N CYS A 103 13.01 -11.41 14.12
CA CYS A 103 11.82 -10.55 14.09
C CYS A 103 10.81 -10.97 13.02
N TYR A 104 11.15 -11.95 12.25
CA TYR A 104 10.30 -12.46 11.19
C TYR A 104 9.82 -13.87 11.51
#